data_3c8d2684b74a06b7b32825ad3c08ca1b
#
_entry.id   3c8d2684b74a06b7b32825ad3c08ca1b
#
_cell.length_a   1.000
_cell.length_b   1.000
_cell.length_c   1.000
_cell.angle_alpha   90.00
_cell.angle_beta   90.00
_cell.angle_gamma   90.00
#
_symmetry.space_group_name_H-M   'P 1'
#
loop_
_entity.id
_entity.type
_entity.pdbx_description
1 polymer ?
#
loop_
_entity_poly.entity_id
_entity_poly.type
_entity_poly.pdbx_seq_one_letter_code
_entity_poly.pdbx_strand_id
1 'polypeptide(L)'
;MTFKGYIALLGIILATLISCSKSTQYSVGQIKTPEGDIILWLYDETPNHKESFIRLANDGYWDSLTFNRVIPNFVAQGGCPDTPAGFTDPEYLLPPELNGNLRHDYGALGAGRDNNPDKLSARCQFYIVQNKEGVHRLDGDYTIFGKVLKGMDIVDRIVSVERDSTNKPLVPITLDVNIIQLTAGELKELGFDPNSPF
;
A
#
# COMPACT_ATOMS: atom_id res chain seq x y z
N MET A 1 74.16 -35.46 -26.45
CA MET A 1 72.92 -34.88 -27.05
C MET A 1 71.77 -35.06 -26.04
N THR A 2 71.45 -34.03 -25.28
CA THR A 2 70.44 -34.06 -24.21
C THR A 2 69.24 -33.27 -24.70
N PHE A 3 68.10 -33.98 -24.91
CA PHE A 3 66.81 -33.36 -25.22
C PHE A 3 66.11 -32.85 -23.92
N LYS A 4 65.94 -31.55 -23.81
CA LYS A 4 65.14 -30.94 -22.76
C LYS A 4 63.69 -30.85 -23.23
N GLY A 5 62.77 -31.63 -22.63
CA GLY A 5 61.33 -31.52 -22.83
C GLY A 5 60.77 -30.36 -21.99
N TYR A 6 60.10 -29.43 -22.67
CA TYR A 6 59.30 -28.37 -22.04
C TYR A 6 57.87 -28.91 -21.84
N ILE A 7 57.48 -29.07 -20.59
CA ILE A 7 56.07 -29.31 -20.21
C ILE A 7 55.39 -27.94 -20.13
N ALA A 8 54.52 -27.65 -21.11
CA ALA A 8 53.65 -26.49 -21.07
C ALA A 8 52.44 -26.78 -20.15
N LEU A 9 52.41 -26.12 -19.01
CA LEU A 9 51.29 -26.19 -18.08
C LEU A 9 50.17 -25.28 -18.58
N LEU A 10 49.12 -25.84 -19.18
CA LEU A 10 47.94 -25.11 -19.65
C LEU A 10 47.04 -24.85 -18.44
N GLY A 11 47.10 -23.64 -17.85
CA GLY A 11 46.22 -23.21 -16.79
C GLY A 11 44.85 -22.86 -17.36
N ILE A 12 43.85 -23.70 -17.09
CA ILE A 12 42.44 -23.41 -17.40
C ILE A 12 41.91 -22.45 -16.34
N ILE A 13 41.80 -21.17 -16.69
CA ILE A 13 41.11 -20.16 -15.86
C ILE A 13 39.60 -20.39 -16.04
N LEU A 14 38.97 -21.04 -15.08
CA LEU A 14 37.52 -21.18 -15.00
C LEU A 14 36.92 -19.84 -14.54
N ALA A 15 36.57 -18.98 -15.49
CA ALA A 15 35.83 -17.75 -15.20
C ALA A 15 34.40 -18.12 -14.80
N THR A 16 34.09 -18.13 -13.51
CA THR A 16 32.74 -18.22 -12.99
C THR A 16 32.01 -16.92 -13.34
N LEU A 17 31.18 -16.94 -14.37
CA LEU A 17 30.23 -15.89 -14.69
C LEU A 17 29.17 -15.88 -13.55
N ILE A 18 29.35 -15.01 -12.56
CA ILE A 18 28.31 -14.69 -11.60
C ILE A 18 27.25 -13.91 -12.38
N SER A 19 26.26 -14.63 -12.92
CA SER A 19 25.06 -14.02 -13.48
C SER A 19 24.29 -13.35 -12.34
N CYS A 20 24.46 -12.04 -12.21
CA CYS A 20 23.63 -11.23 -11.32
C CYS A 20 22.25 -11.12 -11.97
N SER A 21 21.38 -12.11 -11.77
CA SER A 21 19.98 -12.00 -12.15
C SER A 21 19.37 -10.92 -11.27
N LYS A 22 18.97 -9.78 -11.86
CA LYS A 22 18.16 -8.79 -11.14
C LYS A 22 16.88 -9.48 -10.69
N SER A 23 16.68 -9.61 -9.39
CA SER A 23 15.41 -10.09 -8.84
C SER A 23 14.30 -9.11 -9.22
N THR A 24 13.15 -9.64 -9.62
CA THR A 24 11.97 -8.82 -9.86
C THR A 24 11.64 -8.02 -8.60
N GLN A 25 11.43 -6.72 -8.77
CA GLN A 25 11.07 -5.80 -7.69
C GLN A 25 9.60 -5.43 -7.82
N TYR A 26 8.92 -5.36 -6.70
CA TYR A 26 7.52 -5.00 -6.60
C TYR A 26 7.37 -3.70 -5.80
N SER A 27 6.66 -2.72 -6.37
CA SER A 27 6.34 -1.48 -5.68
C SER A 27 5.23 -1.72 -4.68
N VAL A 28 5.49 -1.43 -3.40
CA VAL A 28 4.51 -1.54 -2.31
C VAL A 28 4.41 -0.21 -1.57
N GLY A 29 3.25 0.09 -1.01
CA GLY A 29 3.06 1.26 -0.17
C GLY A 29 3.64 1.02 1.23
N GLN A 30 4.22 2.07 1.82
CA GLN A 30 4.60 2.12 3.23
C GLN A 30 3.99 3.36 3.86
N ILE A 31 3.15 3.20 4.88
CA ILE A 31 2.67 4.30 5.71
C ILE A 31 3.49 4.30 6.99
N LYS A 32 4.26 5.36 7.21
CA LYS A 32 4.99 5.60 8.46
C LYS A 32 4.13 6.39 9.42
N THR A 33 4.07 5.96 10.67
CA THR A 33 3.35 6.64 11.74
C THR A 33 4.17 6.62 13.03
N PRO A 34 3.84 7.45 14.03
CA PRO A 34 4.44 7.34 15.37
C PRO A 34 4.21 5.97 16.03
N GLU A 35 3.15 5.25 15.63
CA GLU A 35 2.80 3.92 16.13
C GLU A 35 3.58 2.79 15.46
N GLY A 36 4.23 3.06 14.30
CA GLY A 36 4.99 2.13 13.49
C GLY A 36 4.61 2.16 12.01
N ASP A 37 5.16 1.21 11.25
CA ASP A 37 5.02 1.15 9.79
C ASP A 37 3.93 0.16 9.35
N ILE A 38 3.10 0.57 8.39
CA ILE A 38 2.09 -0.28 7.75
C ILE A 38 2.54 -0.51 6.31
N ILE A 39 2.66 -1.78 5.89
CA ILE A 39 3.06 -2.15 4.52
C ILE A 39 1.83 -2.59 3.74
N LEU A 40 1.68 -2.05 2.53
CA LEU A 40 0.50 -2.18 1.68
C LEU A 40 0.85 -2.83 0.34
N TRP A 41 0.09 -3.85 -0.06
CA TRP A 41 0.01 -4.25 -1.46
C TRP A 41 -1.01 -3.38 -2.19
N LEU A 42 -0.69 -2.99 -3.43
CA LEU A 42 -1.58 -2.22 -4.31
C LEU A 42 -1.99 -3.10 -5.49
N TYR A 43 -3.29 -3.24 -5.72
CA TYR A 43 -3.85 -4.16 -6.73
C TYR A 43 -3.71 -3.61 -8.15
N ASP A 44 -3.33 -4.49 -9.10
CA ASP A 44 -3.26 -4.17 -10.52
C ASP A 44 -4.66 -4.05 -11.15
N GLU A 45 -5.66 -4.64 -10.52
CA GLU A 45 -7.07 -4.61 -10.93
C GLU A 45 -7.75 -3.26 -10.75
N THR A 46 -7.09 -2.33 -10.04
CA THR A 46 -7.54 -0.95 -9.82
C THR A 46 -6.44 0.04 -10.20
N PRO A 47 -6.07 0.07 -11.50
CA PRO A 47 -4.87 0.77 -11.96
C PRO A 47 -4.90 2.28 -11.71
N ASN A 48 -6.06 2.94 -11.84
CA ASN A 48 -6.15 4.39 -11.62
C ASN A 48 -5.89 4.76 -10.16
N HIS A 49 -6.45 4.01 -9.20
CA HIS A 49 -6.22 4.23 -7.77
C HIS A 49 -4.79 3.89 -7.39
N LYS A 50 -4.24 2.77 -7.90
CA LYS A 50 -2.84 2.38 -7.69
C LYS A 50 -1.88 3.45 -8.20
N GLU A 51 -2.03 3.91 -9.45
CA GLU A 51 -1.18 4.92 -10.05
C GLU A 51 -1.27 6.26 -9.30
N SER A 52 -2.49 6.68 -8.95
CA SER A 52 -2.71 7.90 -8.18
C SER A 52 -2.04 7.81 -6.81
N PHE A 53 -2.18 6.68 -6.10
CA PHE A 53 -1.53 6.47 -4.81
C PHE A 53 0.00 6.56 -4.93
N ILE A 54 0.60 5.87 -5.90
CA ILE A 54 2.05 5.89 -6.14
C ILE A 54 2.52 7.32 -6.46
N ARG A 55 1.79 8.05 -7.30
CA ARG A 55 2.14 9.43 -7.67
C ARG A 55 2.12 10.35 -6.45
N LEU A 56 1.03 10.35 -5.70
CA LEU A 56 0.90 11.19 -4.50
C LEU A 56 1.96 10.87 -3.44
N ALA A 57 2.30 9.59 -3.26
CA ALA A 57 3.39 9.18 -2.37
C ALA A 57 4.75 9.72 -2.82
N ASN A 58 5.07 9.61 -4.12
CA ASN A 58 6.33 10.12 -4.68
C ASN A 58 6.41 11.65 -4.65
N ASP A 59 5.27 12.34 -4.71
CA ASP A 59 5.18 13.80 -4.62
C ASP A 59 5.22 14.32 -3.17
N GLY A 60 5.27 13.41 -2.16
CA GLY A 60 5.24 13.78 -0.75
C GLY A 60 3.90 14.39 -0.31
N TYR A 61 2.82 14.14 -1.05
CA TYR A 61 1.52 14.76 -0.80
C TYR A 61 0.99 14.49 0.61
N TRP A 62 1.25 13.30 1.15
CA TRP A 62 0.75 12.89 2.47
C TRP A 62 1.69 13.23 3.62
N ASP A 63 2.86 13.85 3.36
CA ASP A 63 3.83 14.17 4.40
C ASP A 63 3.19 15.04 5.48
N SER A 64 3.22 14.54 6.72
CA SER A 64 2.61 15.17 7.90
C SER A 64 1.09 15.30 7.88
N LEU A 65 0.38 14.69 6.93
CA LEU A 65 -1.07 14.52 7.06
C LEU A 65 -1.38 13.52 8.19
N THR A 66 -2.65 13.27 8.47
CA THR A 66 -3.05 12.49 9.64
C THR A 66 -4.07 11.42 9.31
N PHE A 67 -4.15 10.41 10.20
CA PHE A 67 -5.39 9.65 10.33
C PHE A 67 -6.43 10.57 10.95
N ASN A 68 -7.36 11.04 10.14
CA ASN A 68 -8.31 12.11 10.50
C ASN A 68 -9.66 11.60 10.99
N ARG A 69 -9.96 10.30 10.83
CA ARG A 69 -11.17 9.65 11.31
C ARG A 69 -10.89 8.19 11.64
N VAL A 70 -11.06 7.79 12.89
CA VAL A 70 -10.76 6.42 13.34
C VAL A 70 -11.96 5.85 14.10
N ILE A 71 -12.42 4.67 13.69
CA ILE A 71 -13.59 4.02 14.28
C ILE A 71 -13.28 2.56 14.57
N PRO A 72 -13.20 2.14 15.85
CA PRO A 72 -13.03 0.74 16.23
C PRO A 72 -14.11 -0.15 15.62
N ASN A 73 -13.72 -1.36 15.21
CA ASN A 73 -14.56 -2.32 14.51
C ASN A 73 -15.14 -1.79 13.19
N PHE A 74 -14.44 -0.82 12.58
CA PHE A 74 -14.81 -0.29 11.29
C PHE A 74 -13.55 0.01 10.47
N VAL A 75 -13.04 1.26 10.52
CA VAL A 75 -11.91 1.69 9.68
C VAL A 75 -10.98 2.69 10.39
N ALA A 76 -9.71 2.72 9.96
CA ALA A 76 -8.81 3.85 10.12
C ALA A 76 -8.74 4.62 8.80
N GLN A 77 -9.26 5.85 8.76
CA GLN A 77 -9.27 6.72 7.59
C GLN A 77 -8.22 7.82 7.74
N GLY A 78 -7.44 8.04 6.68
CA GLY A 78 -6.38 9.03 6.64
C GLY A 78 -6.23 9.70 5.28
N GLY A 79 -5.27 10.60 5.21
CA GLY A 79 -4.99 11.39 4.03
C GLY A 79 -5.57 12.81 4.11
N CYS A 80 -5.99 13.36 2.97
CA CYS A 80 -6.58 14.69 2.97
C CYS A 80 -7.90 14.73 3.75
N PRO A 81 -8.18 15.81 4.46
CA PRO A 81 -9.51 16.02 5.05
C PRO A 81 -10.54 16.24 3.94
N ASP A 82 -11.80 15.89 4.24
CA ASP A 82 -12.93 16.27 3.40
C ASP A 82 -13.02 17.80 3.33
N THR A 83 -12.83 18.34 2.13
CA THR A 83 -13.04 19.76 1.89
C THR A 83 -14.04 19.92 0.75
N PRO A 84 -15.05 20.80 0.85
CA PRO A 84 -16.02 21.04 -0.22
C PRO A 84 -15.34 21.45 -1.54
N ALA A 85 -14.20 22.14 -1.48
CA ALA A 85 -13.44 22.55 -2.64
C ALA A 85 -12.81 21.38 -3.40
N GLY A 86 -12.34 20.34 -2.70
CA GLY A 86 -11.74 19.14 -3.31
C GLY A 86 -12.74 18.37 -4.17
N PHE A 87 -13.99 18.27 -3.75
CA PHE A 87 -15.02 17.51 -4.47
C PHE A 87 -15.52 18.20 -5.75
N THR A 88 -15.13 19.43 -6.00
CA THR A 88 -15.45 20.16 -7.23
C THR A 88 -14.30 20.18 -8.24
N ASP A 89 -13.11 19.71 -7.87
CA ASP A 89 -11.94 19.62 -8.74
C ASP A 89 -11.94 18.26 -9.48
N PRO A 90 -12.08 18.23 -10.82
CA PRO A 90 -12.05 16.98 -11.60
C PRO A 90 -10.75 16.19 -11.44
N GLU A 91 -9.61 16.86 -11.18
CA GLU A 91 -8.34 16.18 -10.93
C GLU A 91 -8.25 15.56 -9.54
N TYR A 92 -9.10 16.01 -8.62
CA TYR A 92 -9.18 15.48 -7.27
C TYR A 92 -9.94 14.17 -7.17
N LEU A 93 -10.81 13.89 -8.14
CA LEU A 93 -11.71 12.74 -8.13
C LEU A 93 -11.23 11.65 -9.08
N LEU A 94 -11.38 10.40 -8.65
CA LEU A 94 -11.12 9.21 -9.45
C LEU A 94 -12.42 8.47 -9.74
N PRO A 95 -12.64 8.01 -10.98
CA PRO A 95 -13.76 7.13 -11.29
C PRO A 95 -13.66 5.83 -10.50
N PRO A 96 -14.81 5.22 -10.12
CA PRO A 96 -14.81 3.99 -9.36
C PRO A 96 -14.23 2.82 -10.16
N GLU A 97 -13.44 1.97 -9.50
CA GLU A 97 -12.90 0.73 -10.04
C GLU A 97 -13.44 -0.43 -9.18
N LEU A 98 -14.74 -0.73 -9.38
CA LEU A 98 -15.46 -1.72 -8.59
C LEU A 98 -15.22 -3.12 -9.18
N ASN A 99 -14.42 -3.93 -8.50
CA ASN A 99 -14.13 -5.31 -8.85
C ASN A 99 -14.75 -6.25 -7.81
N GLY A 100 -15.63 -7.14 -8.23
CA GLY A 100 -16.36 -8.03 -7.34
C GLY A 100 -15.49 -9.03 -6.55
N ASN A 101 -14.24 -9.23 -6.96
CA ASN A 101 -13.26 -10.05 -6.23
C ASN A 101 -12.56 -9.27 -5.11
N LEU A 102 -12.61 -7.93 -5.15
CA LEU A 102 -12.00 -7.06 -4.15
C LEU A 102 -13.06 -6.66 -3.13
N ARG A 103 -12.94 -7.20 -1.93
CA ARG A 103 -13.92 -7.04 -0.86
C ARG A 103 -13.35 -6.26 0.31
N HIS A 104 -14.25 -5.71 1.11
CA HIS A 104 -13.90 -5.02 2.36
C HIS A 104 -13.60 -6.02 3.47
N ASP A 105 -12.64 -6.92 3.22
CA ASP A 105 -12.12 -7.84 4.23
C ASP A 105 -11.22 -7.09 5.23
N TYR A 106 -10.90 -7.74 6.37
CA TYR A 106 -9.93 -7.22 7.34
C TYR A 106 -8.59 -6.89 6.67
N GLY A 107 -8.11 -5.67 6.85
CA GLY A 107 -6.88 -5.16 6.23
C GLY A 107 -7.05 -4.63 4.79
N ALA A 108 -8.25 -4.67 4.20
CA ALA A 108 -8.46 -4.05 2.89
C ALA A 108 -8.20 -2.55 2.91
N LEU A 109 -7.54 -2.04 1.87
CA LEU A 109 -7.27 -0.62 1.63
C LEU A 109 -8.29 -0.09 0.63
N GLY A 110 -9.14 0.83 1.09
CA GLY A 110 -10.20 1.42 0.29
C GLY A 110 -10.02 2.92 0.06
N ALA A 111 -10.62 3.42 -1.02
CA ALA A 111 -10.62 4.83 -1.37
C ALA A 111 -11.78 5.57 -0.71
N GLY A 112 -11.50 6.68 -0.02
CA GLY A 112 -12.51 7.54 0.59
C GLY A 112 -13.31 8.31 -0.46
N ARG A 113 -14.60 8.54 -0.17
CA ARG A 113 -15.45 9.40 -0.97
C ARG A 113 -16.59 10.00 -0.14
N ASP A 114 -17.16 11.08 -0.64
CA ASP A 114 -18.42 11.61 -0.18
C ASP A 114 -19.62 10.82 -0.78
N ASN A 115 -20.83 11.24 -0.45
CA ASN A 115 -22.04 10.61 -0.98
C ASN A 115 -22.39 11.19 -2.37
N ASN A 116 -21.56 10.94 -3.40
CA ASN A 116 -21.85 11.31 -4.77
C ASN A 116 -22.45 10.14 -5.55
N PRO A 117 -23.38 10.39 -6.51
CA PRO A 117 -24.09 9.36 -7.25
C PRO A 117 -23.17 8.56 -8.18
N ASP A 118 -22.12 9.16 -8.68
CA ASP A 118 -21.16 8.55 -9.60
C ASP A 118 -20.10 7.71 -8.89
N LYS A 119 -20.15 7.65 -7.53
CA LYS A 119 -19.23 6.90 -6.66
C LYS A 119 -17.76 7.29 -6.87
N LEU A 120 -17.48 8.52 -7.28
CA LEU A 120 -16.14 9.04 -7.48
C LEU A 120 -15.40 9.07 -6.14
N SER A 121 -14.15 8.63 -6.13
CA SER A 121 -13.30 8.62 -4.94
C SER A 121 -12.41 9.85 -4.87
N ALA A 122 -12.21 10.42 -3.67
CA ALA A 122 -11.19 11.42 -3.43
C ALA A 122 -9.81 10.75 -3.47
N ARG A 123 -8.97 11.07 -4.45
CA ARG A 123 -7.67 10.38 -4.67
C ARG A 123 -6.70 10.45 -3.51
N CYS A 124 -6.84 11.44 -2.62
CA CYS A 124 -5.96 11.65 -1.46
C CYS A 124 -6.50 11.06 -0.16
N GLN A 125 -7.72 10.52 -0.16
CA GLN A 125 -8.31 9.85 1.00
C GLN A 125 -8.26 8.34 0.84
N PHE A 126 -7.83 7.68 1.90
CA PHE A 126 -7.87 6.22 1.99
C PHE A 126 -8.37 5.79 3.37
N TYR A 127 -8.83 4.57 3.45
CA TYR A 127 -9.12 3.92 4.72
C TYR A 127 -8.62 2.47 4.73
N ILE A 128 -8.30 1.98 5.91
CA ILE A 128 -7.93 0.59 6.16
C ILE A 128 -9.05 -0.05 6.97
N VAL A 129 -9.60 -1.15 6.48
CA VAL A 129 -10.65 -1.91 7.18
C VAL A 129 -10.06 -2.60 8.40
N GLN A 130 -10.57 -2.24 9.59
CA GLN A 130 -10.08 -2.80 10.87
C GLN A 130 -11.05 -3.84 11.46
N ASN A 131 -12.30 -3.88 11.01
CA ASN A 131 -13.25 -4.89 11.45
C ASN A 131 -12.80 -6.29 10.98
N LYS A 132 -12.63 -7.22 11.94
CA LYS A 132 -12.18 -8.60 11.66
C LYS A 132 -13.15 -9.41 10.82
N GLU A 133 -14.44 -9.08 10.88
CA GLU A 133 -15.49 -9.70 10.06
C GLU A 133 -15.62 -9.04 8.67
N GLY A 134 -14.78 -8.02 8.38
CA GLY A 134 -14.92 -7.18 7.20
C GLY A 134 -16.04 -6.15 7.33
N VAL A 135 -16.22 -5.37 6.26
CA VAL A 135 -17.29 -4.35 6.17
C VAL A 135 -18.03 -4.49 4.85
N HIS A 136 -18.55 -5.69 4.59
CA HIS A 136 -19.09 -6.11 3.29
C HIS A 136 -20.30 -5.31 2.80
N ARG A 137 -20.95 -4.53 3.69
CA ARG A 137 -22.00 -3.58 3.26
C ARG A 137 -21.49 -2.46 2.34
N LEU A 138 -20.16 -2.30 2.23
CA LEU A 138 -19.51 -1.32 1.36
C LEU A 138 -19.06 -1.94 0.02
N ASP A 139 -19.16 -3.28 -0.14
CA ASP A 139 -18.79 -3.96 -1.37
C ASP A 139 -19.65 -3.46 -2.54
N GLY A 140 -19.01 -3.15 -3.68
CA GLY A 140 -19.68 -2.59 -4.85
C GLY A 140 -20.05 -1.10 -4.75
N ASP A 141 -19.76 -0.45 -3.61
CA ASP A 141 -20.01 0.98 -3.41
C ASP A 141 -18.73 1.80 -3.26
N TYR A 142 -17.66 1.19 -2.79
CA TYR A 142 -16.35 1.83 -2.61
C TYR A 142 -15.27 1.00 -3.27
N THR A 143 -14.29 1.66 -3.89
CA THR A 143 -13.15 0.99 -4.51
C THR A 143 -12.19 0.48 -3.46
N ILE A 144 -11.90 -0.83 -3.48
CA ILE A 144 -10.77 -1.43 -2.80
C ILE A 144 -9.62 -1.49 -3.78
N PHE A 145 -8.46 -0.91 -3.43
CA PHE A 145 -7.30 -0.83 -4.32
C PHE A 145 -6.02 -1.43 -3.75
N GLY A 146 -6.11 -2.05 -2.56
CA GLY A 146 -4.98 -2.71 -1.94
C GLY A 146 -5.35 -3.45 -0.67
N LYS A 147 -4.34 -3.98 0.01
CA LYS A 147 -4.47 -4.60 1.33
C LYS A 147 -3.20 -4.42 2.16
N VAL A 148 -3.35 -4.49 3.47
CA VAL A 148 -2.23 -4.51 4.43
C VAL A 148 -1.53 -5.86 4.38
N LEU A 149 -0.20 -5.84 4.17
CA LEU A 149 0.68 -7.01 4.29
C LEU A 149 1.26 -7.14 5.70
N LYS A 150 1.53 -5.99 6.35
CA LYS A 150 2.10 -5.93 7.70
C LYS A 150 1.62 -4.66 8.40
N GLY A 151 1.39 -4.74 9.72
CA GLY A 151 1.05 -3.57 10.53
C GLY A 151 -0.42 -3.45 10.91
N MET A 152 -1.22 -4.53 10.84
CA MET A 152 -2.60 -4.49 11.34
C MET A 152 -2.69 -4.27 12.85
N ASP A 153 -1.67 -4.69 13.61
CA ASP A 153 -1.53 -4.35 15.03
C ASP A 153 -1.34 -2.85 15.27
N ILE A 154 -0.70 -2.16 14.31
CA ILE A 154 -0.56 -0.70 14.31
C ILE A 154 -1.90 -0.04 14.02
N VAL A 155 -2.64 -0.56 13.02
CA VAL A 155 -4.00 -0.09 12.71
C VAL A 155 -4.92 -0.26 13.93
N ASP A 156 -4.81 -1.38 14.67
CA ASP A 156 -5.56 -1.62 15.91
C ASP A 156 -5.25 -0.57 16.98
N ARG A 157 -3.99 -0.16 17.14
CA ARG A 157 -3.61 0.93 18.06
C ARG A 157 -4.18 2.27 17.60
N ILE A 158 -4.06 2.58 16.30
CA ILE A 158 -4.58 3.83 15.71
C ILE A 158 -6.08 3.99 15.96
N VAL A 159 -6.89 2.94 15.78
CA VAL A 159 -8.34 3.05 16.01
C VAL A 159 -8.73 3.06 17.49
N SER A 160 -7.81 2.69 18.40
CA SER A 160 -8.05 2.60 19.83
C SER A 160 -7.78 3.90 20.59
N VAL A 161 -7.23 4.93 19.94
CA VAL A 161 -6.93 6.21 20.58
C VAL A 161 -8.19 6.97 20.99
N GLU A 162 -8.04 7.89 21.94
CA GLU A 162 -9.12 8.83 22.29
C GLU A 162 -9.46 9.73 21.09
N ARG A 163 -10.76 9.94 20.87
CA ARG A 163 -11.30 10.69 19.73
C ARG A 163 -12.48 11.55 20.15
N ASP A 164 -12.74 12.58 19.36
CA ASP A 164 -13.91 13.46 19.55
C ASP A 164 -15.21 12.83 19.01
N SER A 165 -16.30 13.58 19.11
CA SER A 165 -17.63 13.16 18.63
C SER A 165 -17.72 12.96 17.12
N THR A 166 -16.72 13.45 16.33
CA THR A 166 -16.61 13.25 14.88
C THR A 166 -15.70 12.08 14.53
N ASN A 167 -15.21 11.36 15.53
CA ASN A 167 -14.22 10.27 15.44
C ASN A 167 -12.82 10.73 15.02
N LYS A 168 -12.49 12.00 15.18
CA LYS A 168 -11.14 12.51 14.95
C LYS A 168 -10.29 12.25 16.21
N PRO A 169 -9.06 11.69 16.08
CA PRO A 169 -8.13 11.54 17.19
C PRO A 169 -7.91 12.86 17.93
N LEU A 170 -7.96 12.86 19.28
CA LEU A 170 -7.68 14.04 20.09
C LEU A 170 -6.21 14.47 20.00
N VAL A 171 -5.31 13.48 19.91
CA VAL A 171 -3.90 13.70 19.59
C VAL A 171 -3.70 13.31 18.13
N PRO A 172 -3.24 14.23 17.25
CA PRO A 172 -3.02 13.92 15.85
C PRO A 172 -2.06 12.75 15.65
N ILE A 173 -2.44 11.77 14.85
CA ILE A 173 -1.59 10.66 14.42
C ILE A 173 -1.12 10.99 13.01
N THR A 174 0.11 11.50 12.90
CA THR A 174 0.71 11.83 11.61
C THR A 174 1.01 10.59 10.79
N LEU A 175 1.01 10.75 9.47
CA LEU A 175 1.41 9.72 8.52
C LEU A 175 2.25 10.33 7.42
N ASP A 176 3.24 9.56 6.95
CA ASP A 176 3.99 9.81 5.72
C ASP A 176 3.86 8.58 4.85
N VAL A 177 3.58 8.75 3.56
CA VAL A 177 3.41 7.63 2.64
C VAL A 177 4.57 7.56 1.66
N ASN A 178 5.18 6.39 1.56
CA ASN A 178 6.31 6.13 0.67
C ASN A 178 6.00 4.94 -0.24
N ILE A 179 6.71 4.86 -1.37
CA ILE A 179 6.77 3.67 -2.20
C ILE A 179 8.13 3.01 -2.02
N ILE A 180 8.12 1.78 -1.55
CA ILE A 180 9.33 0.98 -1.38
C ILE A 180 9.32 -0.20 -2.35
N GLN A 181 10.52 -0.75 -2.62
CA GLN A 181 10.68 -1.89 -3.51
C GLN A 181 10.98 -3.14 -2.69
N LEU A 182 10.18 -4.19 -2.89
CA LEU A 182 10.39 -5.50 -2.27
C LEU A 182 10.58 -6.57 -3.33
N THR A 183 11.46 -7.53 -3.06
CA THR A 183 11.62 -8.73 -3.86
C THR A 183 10.49 -9.74 -3.58
N ALA A 184 10.29 -10.71 -4.46
CA ALA A 184 9.35 -11.81 -4.20
C ALA A 184 9.69 -12.60 -2.92
N GLY A 185 10.99 -12.69 -2.55
CA GLY A 185 11.44 -13.32 -1.31
C GLY A 185 10.98 -12.55 -0.08
N GLU A 186 11.18 -11.23 -0.06
CA GLU A 186 10.72 -10.35 1.03
C GLU A 186 9.19 -10.34 1.17
N LEU A 187 8.46 -10.35 0.06
CA LEU A 187 7.00 -10.48 0.08
C LEU A 187 6.56 -11.81 0.68
N LYS A 188 7.27 -12.91 0.36
CA LYS A 188 7.00 -14.22 0.93
C LYS A 188 7.26 -14.28 2.45
N GLU A 189 8.26 -13.56 2.95
CA GLU A 189 8.50 -13.42 4.40
C GLU A 189 7.35 -12.67 5.09
N LEU A 190 6.64 -11.80 4.38
CA LEU A 190 5.40 -11.17 4.82
C LEU A 190 4.16 -12.07 4.67
N GLY A 191 4.33 -13.33 4.22
CA GLY A 191 3.23 -14.26 3.98
C GLY A 191 2.43 -13.98 2.71
N PHE A 192 3.04 -13.28 1.74
CA PHE A 192 2.36 -12.84 0.52
C PHE A 192 3.03 -13.39 -0.75
N ASP A 193 2.21 -13.93 -1.66
CA ASP A 193 2.65 -14.33 -3.01
C ASP A 193 2.14 -13.31 -4.04
N PRO A 194 3.04 -12.54 -4.69
CA PRO A 194 2.63 -11.54 -5.69
C PRO A 194 2.02 -12.15 -6.97
N ASN A 195 2.19 -13.47 -7.20
CA ASN A 195 1.57 -14.17 -8.32
C ASN A 195 0.16 -14.70 -8.00
N SER A 196 -0.26 -14.63 -6.73
CA SER A 196 -1.60 -15.03 -6.25
C SER A 196 -2.05 -14.05 -5.17
N PRO A 197 -2.39 -12.79 -5.56
CA PRO A 197 -2.64 -11.70 -4.62
C PRO A 197 -3.98 -11.79 -3.88
N PHE A 198 -4.84 -12.78 -4.21
CA PHE A 198 -6.17 -13.02 -3.62
C PHE A 198 -6.22 -14.28 -2.79
#